data_69adc75c133b1d048957b55417806f9e
#
_entry.id   69adc75c133b1d048957b55417806f9e
#
_cell.length_a   1.000
_cell.length_b   1.000
_cell.length_c   1.000
_cell.angle_alpha   90.00
_cell.angle_beta   90.00
_cell.angle_gamma   90.00
#
_symmetry.space_group_name_H-M   'P 1'
#
loop_
_entity.id
_entity.type
_entity.pdbx_description
1 polymer ?
#
loop_
_entity_poly.entity_id
_entity_poly.type
_entity_poly.pdbx_seq_one_letter_code
_entity_poly.pdbx_strand_id
1 'polypeptide(L)'
;MKMNRLSYYFLLSCVALLWSCDQDIDYPYQGKDRIQFQHYTVDWNGNRNYSDSTLFSFGLIPSEVREDTLKLPVEYLGNGSDRDRTYKVSIVADSTTAVEGVHYLAFNSLQTFRANELTDTLYIVVLREALSKDYAEGENIRLELKLEATDDFALGLDGGIQRKIVFNDFMAEPTW
;
A
#
# COMPACT_ATOMS: atom_id res chain seq x y z
N MET A 1 -31.34 40.38 43.98
CA MET A 1 -31.50 40.62 42.53
C MET A 1 -32.50 39.58 42.00
N LYS A 2 -33.76 39.97 41.69
CA LYS A 2 -34.78 39.02 41.18
C LYS A 2 -34.55 38.86 39.67
N MET A 3 -34.08 37.69 39.27
CA MET A 3 -33.98 37.32 37.85
C MET A 3 -35.36 37.35 37.20
N ASN A 4 -35.50 38.04 36.06
CA ASN A 4 -36.75 38.08 35.31
C ASN A 4 -37.05 36.66 34.76
N ARG A 5 -38.34 36.25 34.80
CA ARG A 5 -38.76 34.93 34.26
C ARG A 5 -38.30 34.69 32.83
N LEU A 6 -38.18 35.74 32.02
CA LEU A 6 -37.70 35.70 30.66
C LEU A 6 -36.19 35.28 30.59
N SER A 7 -35.36 35.76 31.51
CA SER A 7 -33.93 35.41 31.62
C SER A 7 -33.73 33.94 32.02
N TYR A 8 -34.65 33.39 32.82
CA TYR A 8 -34.63 31.99 33.23
C TYR A 8 -34.93 31.05 32.04
N TYR A 9 -35.93 31.39 31.21
CA TYR A 9 -36.24 30.61 30.00
C TYR A 9 -35.13 30.67 28.95
N PHE A 10 -34.46 31.82 28.82
CA PHE A 10 -33.32 31.96 27.92
C PHE A 10 -32.14 31.12 28.39
N LEU A 11 -31.85 31.11 29.69
CA LEU A 11 -30.77 30.26 30.25
C LEU A 11 -31.08 28.76 30.08
N LEU A 12 -32.35 28.37 30.31
CA LEU A 12 -32.79 26.99 30.12
C LEU A 12 -32.69 26.53 28.66
N SER A 13 -33.02 27.42 27.72
CA SER A 13 -32.88 27.18 26.28
C SER A 13 -31.43 27.02 25.86
N CYS A 14 -30.48 27.83 26.38
CA CYS A 14 -29.05 27.69 26.13
C CYS A 14 -28.48 26.37 26.67
N VAL A 15 -28.94 25.92 27.83
CA VAL A 15 -28.50 24.62 28.40
C VAL A 15 -29.04 23.45 27.60
N ALA A 16 -30.26 23.55 27.05
CA ALA A 16 -30.81 22.50 26.17
C ALA A 16 -30.07 22.36 24.84
N LEU A 17 -29.48 23.45 24.33
CA LEU A 17 -28.69 23.43 23.11
C LEU A 17 -27.28 22.80 23.28
N LEU A 18 -26.79 22.70 24.52
CA LEU A 18 -25.53 22.05 24.84
C LEU A 18 -25.62 20.51 24.93
N TRP A 19 -26.80 19.96 24.87
CA TRP A 19 -27.04 18.51 24.81
C TRP A 19 -27.25 18.00 23.38
N SER A 20 -26.77 18.74 22.37
CA SER A 20 -26.53 18.15 21.07
C SER A 20 -25.34 17.22 21.24
N CYS A 21 -25.59 16.03 21.75
CA CYS A 21 -24.67 14.94 21.80
C CYS A 21 -24.31 14.63 20.35
N ASP A 22 -23.07 14.84 20.01
CA ASP A 22 -22.46 14.25 18.84
C ASP A 22 -22.60 12.74 19.04
N GLN A 23 -23.65 12.14 18.49
CA GLN A 23 -23.72 10.71 18.37
C GLN A 23 -22.68 10.39 17.28
N ASP A 24 -21.51 9.98 17.71
CA ASP A 24 -20.61 9.20 16.85
C ASP A 24 -21.44 8.01 16.34
N ILE A 25 -22.04 8.20 15.17
CA ILE A 25 -22.74 7.12 14.48
C ILE A 25 -21.60 6.21 13.98
N ASP A 26 -21.18 5.32 14.86
CA ASP A 26 -20.30 4.22 14.49
C ASP A 26 -21.10 3.30 13.56
N TYR A 27 -20.92 3.51 12.25
CA TYR A 27 -21.38 2.57 11.25
C TYR A 27 -20.29 1.50 11.12
N PRO A 28 -20.38 0.36 11.81
CA PRO A 28 -19.41 -0.69 11.65
C PRO A 28 -19.40 -1.09 10.17
N TYR A 29 -18.21 -1.11 9.58
CA TYR A 29 -18.05 -1.59 8.21
C TYR A 29 -18.58 -3.02 8.11
N GLN A 30 -19.62 -3.21 7.31
CA GLN A 30 -20.29 -4.51 7.12
C GLN A 30 -19.92 -5.21 5.83
N GLY A 31 -19.04 -4.60 5.04
CA GLY A 31 -18.53 -5.18 3.81
C GLY A 31 -17.48 -6.25 4.07
N LYS A 32 -17.16 -7.01 3.02
CA LYS A 32 -16.01 -7.89 3.03
C LYS A 32 -14.74 -7.03 3.05
N ASP A 33 -13.79 -7.37 3.92
CA ASP A 33 -12.52 -6.68 4.00
C ASP A 33 -11.81 -6.69 2.64
N ARG A 34 -11.14 -5.60 2.31
CA ARG A 34 -10.50 -5.38 1.01
C ARG A 34 -9.00 -5.31 1.16
N ILE A 35 -8.27 -5.74 0.14
CA ILE A 35 -6.82 -5.73 0.12
C ILE A 35 -6.29 -4.88 -1.03
N GLN A 36 -5.18 -4.17 -0.79
CA GLN A 36 -4.51 -3.37 -1.79
C GLN A 36 -3.00 -3.28 -1.51
N PHE A 37 -2.21 -3.07 -2.54
CA PHE A 37 -0.82 -2.60 -2.36
C PHE A 37 -0.84 -1.18 -1.81
N GLN A 38 0.06 -0.90 -0.88
CA GLN A 38 0.29 0.48 -0.49
C GLN A 38 0.87 1.25 -1.68
N HIS A 39 0.11 2.19 -2.22
CA HIS A 39 0.44 2.95 -3.43
C HIS A 39 0.81 4.40 -3.14
N TYR A 40 1.24 4.68 -1.92
CA TYR A 40 1.70 6.00 -1.49
C TYR A 40 2.93 5.90 -0.60
N THR A 41 3.71 6.97 -0.58
CA THR A 41 4.74 7.24 0.42
C THR A 41 4.32 8.44 1.25
N VAL A 42 4.79 8.51 2.49
CA VAL A 42 4.51 9.65 3.37
C VAL A 42 5.77 10.50 3.44
N ASP A 43 5.65 11.79 3.10
CA ASP A 43 6.76 12.73 3.22
C ASP A 43 6.98 13.15 4.70
N TRP A 44 8.04 13.92 4.96
CA TRP A 44 8.39 14.39 6.29
C TRP A 44 7.34 15.35 6.90
N ASN A 45 6.42 15.92 6.09
CA ASN A 45 5.29 16.75 6.55
C ASN A 45 4.02 15.93 6.82
N GLY A 46 4.04 14.62 6.55
CA GLY A 46 2.89 13.75 6.69
C GLY A 46 1.98 13.69 5.44
N ASN A 47 2.36 14.32 4.32
CA ASN A 47 1.57 14.25 3.10
C ASN A 47 1.77 12.92 2.38
N ARG A 48 0.71 12.39 1.79
CA ARG A 48 0.76 11.17 0.99
C ARG A 48 1.06 11.51 -0.47
N ASN A 49 2.16 10.96 -0.99
CA ASN A 49 2.54 11.03 -2.39
C ASN A 49 2.19 9.70 -3.06
N TYR A 50 1.18 9.72 -3.92
CA TYR A 50 0.68 8.53 -4.60
C TYR A 50 1.52 8.19 -5.82
N SER A 51 1.78 6.89 -6.03
CA SER A 51 2.49 6.38 -7.19
C SER A 51 1.96 4.99 -7.55
N ASP A 52 1.78 4.73 -8.83
CA ASP A 52 1.38 3.44 -9.40
C ASP A 52 2.55 2.50 -9.63
N SER A 53 3.78 2.99 -9.45
CA SER A 53 4.99 2.24 -9.72
C SER A 53 6.00 2.33 -8.57
N THR A 54 6.88 1.33 -8.51
CA THR A 54 8.02 1.25 -7.61
C THR A 54 9.28 1.08 -8.43
N LEU A 55 10.25 1.96 -8.24
CA LEU A 55 11.59 1.78 -8.79
C LEU A 55 12.45 1.02 -7.78
N PHE A 56 13.08 -0.06 -8.22
CA PHE A 56 14.12 -0.77 -7.50
C PHE A 56 15.42 -0.71 -8.30
N SER A 57 16.43 -0.07 -7.76
CA SER A 57 17.70 0.17 -8.48
C SER A 57 18.88 -0.28 -7.67
N PHE A 58 19.79 -0.99 -8.32
CA PHE A 58 21.12 -1.30 -7.79
C PHE A 58 22.16 -0.18 -8.01
N GLY A 59 21.82 0.90 -8.70
CA GLY A 59 22.76 1.96 -9.08
C GLY A 59 23.54 2.61 -7.94
N LEU A 60 23.00 2.61 -6.71
CA LEU A 60 23.70 3.09 -5.50
C LEU A 60 24.17 1.96 -4.58
N ILE A 61 23.95 0.71 -4.94
CA ILE A 61 24.31 -0.46 -4.15
C ILE A 61 25.70 -0.95 -4.58
N PRO A 62 26.59 -1.33 -3.64
CA PRO A 62 27.93 -1.83 -3.99
C PRO A 62 27.89 -2.96 -5.03
N SER A 63 28.86 -2.98 -5.93
CA SER A 63 28.88 -3.91 -7.07
C SER A 63 29.01 -5.39 -6.69
N GLU A 64 29.44 -5.67 -5.47
CA GLU A 64 29.56 -7.01 -4.90
C GLU A 64 28.20 -7.63 -4.55
N VAL A 65 27.19 -6.77 -4.33
CA VAL A 65 25.84 -7.21 -4.02
C VAL A 65 25.17 -7.69 -5.31
N ARG A 66 24.87 -8.99 -5.38
CA ARG A 66 24.31 -9.65 -6.56
C ARG A 66 22.81 -9.80 -6.53
N GLU A 67 22.23 -9.72 -5.36
CA GLU A 67 20.79 -9.80 -5.13
C GLU A 67 20.39 -8.93 -3.96
N ASP A 68 19.17 -8.42 -3.99
CA ASP A 68 18.59 -7.70 -2.86
C ASP A 68 17.07 -7.89 -2.86
N THR A 69 16.44 -7.58 -1.73
CA THR A 69 15.02 -7.86 -1.52
C THR A 69 14.19 -6.59 -1.59
N LEU A 70 13.35 -6.52 -2.61
CA LEU A 70 12.28 -5.55 -2.68
C LEU A 70 11.19 -5.88 -1.66
N LYS A 71 10.73 -4.87 -0.92
CA LYS A 71 9.65 -4.94 0.06
C LYS A 71 8.45 -4.16 -0.45
N LEU A 72 7.35 -4.86 -0.70
CA LEU A 72 6.10 -4.25 -1.13
C LEU A 72 5.07 -4.34 -0.02
N PRO A 73 4.75 -3.24 0.66
CA PRO A 73 3.71 -3.24 1.68
C PRO A 73 2.34 -3.51 1.05
N VAL A 74 1.58 -4.38 1.72
CA VAL A 74 0.19 -4.70 1.40
C VAL A 74 -0.65 -4.34 2.62
N GLU A 75 -1.70 -3.58 2.42
CA GLU A 75 -2.60 -3.14 3.48
C GLU A 75 -4.01 -3.66 3.22
N TYR A 76 -4.79 -3.84 4.27
CA TYR A 76 -6.20 -4.12 4.09
C TYR A 76 -7.07 -2.99 4.64
N LEU A 77 -8.26 -2.87 4.07
CA LEU A 77 -9.28 -1.91 4.42
C LEU A 77 -10.49 -2.67 4.96
N GLY A 78 -10.81 -2.47 6.22
CA GLY A 78 -11.93 -3.15 6.87
C GLY A 78 -11.70 -3.35 8.36
N ASN A 79 -12.34 -4.37 8.93
CA ASN A 79 -12.26 -4.67 10.35
C ASN A 79 -11.04 -5.55 10.64
N GLY A 80 -10.40 -5.35 11.79
CA GLY A 80 -9.36 -6.24 12.30
C GLY A 80 -9.84 -7.69 12.40
N SER A 81 -8.93 -8.65 12.29
CA SER A 81 -9.22 -10.07 12.42
C SER A 81 -8.26 -10.72 13.40
N ASP A 82 -8.78 -11.54 14.27
CA ASP A 82 -8.05 -12.34 15.25
C ASP A 82 -7.53 -13.68 14.69
N ARG A 83 -7.73 -13.93 13.39
CA ARG A 83 -7.23 -15.10 12.68
C ARG A 83 -6.38 -14.73 11.48
N ASP A 84 -5.47 -15.62 11.11
CA ASP A 84 -4.73 -15.52 9.86
C ASP A 84 -5.69 -15.61 8.65
N ARG A 85 -5.38 -14.82 7.63
CA ARG A 85 -6.13 -14.75 6.38
C ARG A 85 -5.19 -14.86 5.19
N THR A 86 -5.71 -15.28 4.07
CA THR A 86 -4.89 -15.48 2.87
C THR A 86 -5.25 -14.48 1.78
N TYR A 87 -4.22 -14.00 1.07
CA TYR A 87 -4.38 -13.21 -0.15
C TYR A 87 -3.52 -13.77 -1.27
N LYS A 88 -3.90 -13.46 -2.50
CA LYS A 88 -3.22 -13.98 -3.67
C LYS A 88 -2.66 -12.86 -4.51
N VAL A 89 -1.42 -13.07 -4.96
CA VAL A 89 -0.68 -12.19 -5.89
C VAL A 89 -0.43 -12.97 -7.18
N SER A 90 -0.72 -12.38 -8.32
CA SER A 90 -0.42 -12.92 -9.64
C SER A 90 0.44 -11.95 -10.45
N ILE A 91 1.13 -12.48 -11.45
CA ILE A 91 1.92 -11.71 -12.41
C ILE A 91 1.04 -11.42 -13.62
N VAL A 92 1.02 -10.16 -14.07
CA VAL A 92 0.36 -9.73 -15.30
C VAL A 92 1.32 -9.95 -16.47
N ALA A 93 1.23 -11.09 -17.14
CA ALA A 93 2.20 -11.52 -18.14
C ALA A 93 2.35 -10.54 -19.31
N ASP A 94 1.24 -9.99 -19.81
CA ASP A 94 1.24 -9.09 -20.97
C ASP A 94 1.95 -7.76 -20.72
N SER A 95 2.10 -7.36 -19.47
CA SER A 95 2.74 -6.10 -19.05
C SER A 95 4.11 -6.32 -18.40
N THR A 96 4.52 -7.59 -18.22
CA THR A 96 5.76 -7.98 -17.56
C THR A 96 6.84 -8.32 -18.59
N THR A 97 8.01 -7.67 -18.48
CA THR A 97 9.22 -8.02 -19.24
C THR A 97 10.25 -8.74 -18.38
N ALA A 98 10.09 -8.70 -17.05
CA ALA A 98 10.95 -9.43 -16.13
C ALA A 98 10.76 -10.94 -16.27
N VAL A 99 11.85 -11.71 -16.20
CA VAL A 99 11.87 -13.16 -16.33
C VAL A 99 12.26 -13.76 -14.98
N GLU A 100 11.45 -14.69 -14.49
CA GLU A 100 11.72 -15.46 -13.28
C GLU A 100 13.01 -16.28 -13.43
N GLY A 101 13.82 -16.32 -12.38
CA GLY A 101 15.14 -16.96 -12.37
C GLY A 101 16.24 -16.17 -13.07
N VAL A 102 15.90 -15.06 -13.77
CA VAL A 102 16.84 -14.16 -14.44
C VAL A 102 16.90 -12.80 -13.76
N HIS A 103 15.74 -12.19 -13.53
CA HIS A 103 15.63 -10.85 -12.96
C HIS A 103 15.11 -10.86 -11.52
N TYR A 104 14.36 -11.89 -11.12
CA TYR A 104 13.87 -12.08 -9.77
C TYR A 104 13.70 -13.57 -9.46
N LEU A 105 13.71 -13.93 -8.18
CA LEU A 105 13.42 -15.29 -7.74
C LEU A 105 11.91 -15.50 -7.60
N ALA A 106 11.48 -16.75 -7.84
CA ALA A 106 10.11 -17.17 -7.61
C ALA A 106 9.65 -16.81 -6.18
N PHE A 107 8.46 -16.31 -6.06
CA PHE A 107 7.80 -16.06 -4.78
C PHE A 107 6.48 -16.84 -4.71
N ASN A 108 6.03 -17.12 -3.48
CA ASN A 108 4.74 -17.78 -3.31
C ASN A 108 3.61 -16.84 -3.74
N SER A 109 2.74 -17.29 -4.62
CA SER A 109 1.57 -16.52 -5.05
C SER A 109 0.51 -16.38 -3.94
N LEU A 110 0.42 -17.36 -3.03
CA LEU A 110 -0.48 -17.32 -1.88
C LEU A 110 0.29 -16.84 -0.66
N GLN A 111 -0.11 -15.71 -0.12
CA GLN A 111 0.49 -15.06 1.03
C GLN A 111 -0.43 -15.15 2.24
N THR A 112 0.12 -14.97 3.44
CA THR A 112 -0.63 -15.02 4.70
C THR A 112 -0.58 -13.64 5.37
N PHE A 113 -1.75 -13.07 5.55
CA PHE A 113 -1.96 -11.89 6.37
C PHE A 113 -2.19 -12.32 7.82
N ARG A 114 -1.28 -12.01 8.72
CA ARG A 114 -1.33 -12.49 10.11
C ARG A 114 -2.47 -11.86 10.90
N ALA A 115 -2.94 -12.60 11.88
CA ALA A 115 -3.94 -12.12 12.85
C ALA A 115 -3.48 -10.82 13.52
N ASN A 116 -4.43 -9.89 13.71
CA ASN A 116 -4.24 -8.59 14.34
C ASN A 116 -3.25 -7.63 13.65
N GLU A 117 -2.71 -8.00 12.48
CA GLU A 117 -1.90 -7.10 11.67
C GLU A 117 -2.79 -6.28 10.72
N LEU A 118 -2.41 -5.05 10.44
CA LEU A 118 -3.09 -4.15 9.49
C LEU A 118 -2.35 -4.06 8.15
N THR A 119 -1.11 -4.52 8.13
CA THR A 119 -0.23 -4.52 6.96
C THR A 119 0.55 -5.81 6.90
N ASP A 120 0.85 -6.25 5.68
CA ASP A 120 1.80 -7.33 5.39
C ASP A 120 2.84 -6.83 4.39
N THR A 121 3.89 -7.59 4.18
CA THR A 121 4.94 -7.24 3.21
C THR A 121 5.20 -8.42 2.28
N LEU A 122 4.96 -8.20 0.99
CA LEU A 122 5.41 -9.11 -0.04
C LEU A 122 6.90 -8.87 -0.31
N TYR A 123 7.71 -9.93 -0.19
CA TYR A 123 9.14 -9.92 -0.43
C TYR A 123 9.46 -10.51 -1.79
N ILE A 124 10.24 -9.78 -2.61
CA ILE A 124 10.69 -10.24 -3.93
C ILE A 124 12.20 -10.06 -4.00
N VAL A 125 12.93 -11.17 -4.15
CA VAL A 125 14.38 -11.13 -4.35
C VAL A 125 14.66 -10.77 -5.80
N VAL A 126 15.36 -9.65 -6.00
CA VAL A 126 15.75 -9.13 -7.32
C VAL A 126 17.20 -9.53 -7.60
N LEU A 127 17.45 -10.07 -8.80
CA LEU A 127 18.75 -10.50 -9.27
C LEU A 127 19.38 -9.41 -10.13
N ARG A 128 20.63 -9.05 -9.81
CA ARG A 128 21.35 -7.93 -10.45
C ARG A 128 21.96 -8.27 -11.80
N GLU A 129 22.39 -9.52 -11.99
CA GLU A 129 23.33 -9.91 -13.06
C GLU A 129 22.81 -9.59 -14.46
N ALA A 130 21.52 -9.74 -14.70
CA ALA A 130 20.87 -9.50 -15.98
C ALA A 130 20.35 -8.08 -16.19
N LEU A 131 20.57 -7.17 -15.21
CA LEU A 131 20.12 -5.78 -15.32
C LEU A 131 21.18 -4.94 -16.05
N SER A 132 20.74 -4.09 -16.98
CA SER A 132 21.63 -3.16 -17.67
C SER A 132 22.23 -2.14 -16.70
N LYS A 133 23.54 -1.86 -16.90
CA LYS A 133 24.29 -0.84 -16.17
C LYS A 133 24.40 0.47 -16.95
N ASP A 134 23.99 0.46 -18.20
CA ASP A 134 24.07 1.63 -19.07
C ASP A 134 22.72 2.35 -19.12
N TYR A 135 22.73 3.61 -18.68
CA TYR A 135 21.55 4.47 -18.75
C TYR A 135 21.10 4.71 -20.20
N ALA A 136 22.03 4.81 -21.15
CA ALA A 136 21.72 5.06 -22.54
C ALA A 136 21.11 3.85 -23.27
N GLU A 137 21.45 2.64 -22.81
CA GLU A 137 20.84 1.39 -23.27
C GLU A 137 19.58 1.01 -22.49
N GLY A 138 19.31 1.73 -21.43
CA GLY A 138 18.33 1.68 -20.37
C GLY A 138 17.10 0.81 -20.57
N GLU A 139 17.25 -0.50 -20.61
CA GLU A 139 16.13 -1.40 -20.44
C GLU A 139 15.65 -1.36 -18.98
N ASN A 140 14.55 -0.69 -18.79
CA ASN A 140 13.80 -0.82 -17.56
C ASN A 140 13.04 -2.14 -17.59
N ILE A 141 13.58 -3.14 -16.89
CA ILE A 141 12.91 -4.43 -16.72
C ILE A 141 11.69 -4.21 -15.83
N ARG A 142 10.53 -4.70 -16.27
CA ARG A 142 9.23 -4.46 -15.58
C ARG A 142 8.63 -5.76 -15.10
N LEU A 143 8.22 -5.75 -13.83
CA LEU A 143 7.39 -6.79 -13.23
C LEU A 143 6.06 -6.13 -12.83
N GLU A 144 4.96 -6.62 -13.38
CA GLU A 144 3.63 -6.14 -13.00
C GLU A 144 2.89 -7.20 -12.19
N LEU A 145 2.49 -6.81 -10.99
CA LEU A 145 1.78 -7.65 -10.05
C LEU A 145 0.33 -7.21 -9.93
N LYS A 146 -0.54 -8.18 -9.66
CA LYS A 146 -1.96 -7.96 -9.42
C LYS A 146 -2.41 -8.76 -8.21
N LEU A 147 -3.18 -8.11 -7.33
CA LEU A 147 -3.92 -8.79 -6.27
C LEU A 147 -5.16 -9.46 -6.86
N GLU A 148 -5.48 -10.64 -6.37
CA GLU A 148 -6.71 -11.36 -6.70
C GLU A 148 -7.59 -11.48 -5.46
N ALA A 149 -8.91 -11.42 -5.65
CA ALA A 149 -9.85 -11.66 -4.57
C ALA A 149 -9.73 -13.11 -4.08
N THR A 150 -9.90 -13.30 -2.78
CA THR A 150 -9.91 -14.61 -2.11
C THR A 150 -11.19 -14.75 -1.29
N ASP A 151 -11.34 -15.86 -0.59
CA ASP A 151 -12.46 -16.02 0.35
C ASP A 151 -12.36 -15.03 1.52
N ASP A 152 -11.14 -14.65 1.89
CA ASP A 152 -10.88 -13.72 2.99
C ASP A 152 -10.99 -12.25 2.59
N PHE A 153 -10.61 -11.89 1.35
CA PHE A 153 -10.50 -10.50 0.90
C PHE A 153 -11.19 -10.24 -0.43
N ALA A 154 -11.91 -9.12 -0.51
CA ALA A 154 -12.24 -8.48 -1.78
C ALA A 154 -11.10 -7.56 -2.24
N LEU A 155 -11.15 -7.09 -3.48
CA LEU A 155 -10.17 -6.13 -3.99
C LEU A 155 -10.42 -4.72 -3.44
N GLY A 156 -9.34 -3.99 -3.17
CA GLY A 156 -9.33 -2.61 -2.72
C GLY A 156 -9.72 -1.61 -3.80
N LEU A 157 -9.13 -0.42 -3.73
CA LEU A 157 -9.33 0.63 -4.72
C LEU A 157 -8.52 0.33 -6.00
N ASP A 158 -9.02 0.73 -7.15
CA ASP A 158 -8.43 0.44 -8.46
C ASP A 158 -6.92 0.78 -8.54
N GLY A 159 -6.51 1.90 -7.99
CA GLY A 159 -5.08 2.30 -7.96
C GLY A 159 -4.17 1.43 -7.08
N GLY A 160 -4.74 0.62 -6.18
CA GLY A 160 -4.00 -0.26 -5.26
C GLY A 160 -4.05 -1.75 -5.63
N ILE A 161 -4.80 -2.14 -6.66
CA ILE A 161 -4.97 -3.56 -7.05
C ILE A 161 -3.77 -4.07 -7.84
N GLN A 162 -3.13 -3.21 -8.60
CA GLN A 162 -1.96 -3.54 -9.42
C GLN A 162 -0.75 -2.74 -8.96
N ARG A 163 0.45 -3.30 -9.16
CA ARG A 163 1.70 -2.64 -8.84
C ARG A 163 2.73 -2.92 -9.92
N LYS A 164 3.14 -1.87 -10.61
CA LYS A 164 4.25 -1.90 -11.55
C LYS A 164 5.57 -1.72 -10.80
N ILE A 165 6.51 -2.62 -11.02
CA ILE A 165 7.85 -2.56 -10.48
C ILE A 165 8.82 -2.43 -11.64
N VAL A 166 9.77 -1.50 -11.52
CA VAL A 166 10.82 -1.30 -12.49
C VAL A 166 12.14 -1.64 -11.85
N PHE A 167 12.92 -2.55 -12.47
CA PHE A 167 14.25 -2.92 -12.04
C PHE A 167 15.30 -2.30 -12.95
N ASN A 168 16.36 -1.75 -12.37
CA ASN A 168 17.55 -1.32 -13.11
C ASN A 168 18.82 -1.37 -12.24
N ASP A 169 20.00 -1.21 -12.87
CA ASP A 169 21.32 -1.14 -12.22
C ASP A 169 22.11 0.08 -12.68
N PHE A 170 21.44 1.22 -12.83
CA PHE A 170 22.10 2.48 -13.17
C PHE A 170 21.59 3.64 -12.31
N MET A 171 22.42 4.64 -12.13
CA MET A 171 22.03 5.91 -11.55
C MET A 171 21.36 6.78 -12.64
N ALA A 172 20.14 7.26 -12.39
CA ALA A 172 19.59 8.30 -13.25
C ALA A 172 20.46 9.56 -13.14
N GLU A 173 20.79 10.19 -14.27
CA GLU A 173 21.45 11.49 -14.25
C GLU A 173 20.56 12.51 -13.52
N PRO A 174 21.12 13.31 -12.60
CA PRO A 174 20.37 14.37 -11.96
C PRO A 174 19.90 15.36 -13.02
N THR A 175 18.61 15.59 -13.10
CA THR A 175 18.05 16.70 -13.90
C THR A 175 18.13 17.96 -13.08
N TRP A 176 19.15 18.78 -13.33
CA TRP A 176 19.29 20.14 -12.76
C TRP A 176 18.41 21.12 -13.54
#